data_25df2c6496e884df9d68bb5e142a6ead
#
_entry.id   25df2c6496e884df9d68bb5e142a6ead
#
_cell.length_a   1.000
_cell.length_b   1.000
_cell.length_c   1.000
_cell.angle_alpha   90.00
_cell.angle_beta   90.00
_cell.angle_gamma   90.00
#
_symmetry.space_group_name_H-M   'P 1'
#
loop_
_entity.id
_entity.type
_entity.pdbx_description
1 polymer ?
#
loop_
_entity_poly.entity_id
_entity_poly.type
_entity_poly.pdbx_seq_one_letter_code
_entity_poly.pdbx_strand_id
1 'polypeptide(L)'
;MQKILGFGERVPDYGVPVLNEREVRAAAGILFAFALVSFMNSWLMGNFRLTQIFVIGFLIDFTIRIFINPKYSPSMILGRLAVKNQVPEWSGAPQKRFAWAVGWTLAVVMFYLIVLNKVVGPINLIVCATCLTLMFFESAFGICLACKIYNAFSRQQARHCPGGACEVFVPHPSQKVGAGATAIVAIFVAVIGFTSRQWFQPTQAQAAAPEAAATGGAGKCTPPDWAVAMGHGEMWKLHNNCK
;
A
#
# COMPACT_ATOMS: atom_id res chain seq x y z
N MET A 1 23.89 -13.36 -24.13
CA MET A 1 23.74 -11.92 -23.78
C MET A 1 22.27 -11.62 -23.54
N GLN A 2 21.86 -11.35 -22.30
CA GLN A 2 20.52 -10.87 -22.00
C GLN A 2 20.35 -9.48 -22.61
N LYS A 3 19.31 -9.29 -23.40
CA LYS A 3 19.00 -7.97 -23.99
C LYS A 3 18.75 -6.97 -22.83
N ILE A 4 19.40 -5.82 -22.85
CA ILE A 4 19.22 -4.73 -21.87
C ILE A 4 17.73 -4.35 -21.78
N LEU A 5 17.06 -4.31 -22.91
CA LEU A 5 15.62 -4.12 -23.03
C LEU A 5 14.93 -5.49 -23.07
N GLY A 6 14.42 -5.92 -21.94
CA GLY A 6 13.72 -7.20 -21.84
C GLY A 6 12.92 -7.27 -20.55
N PHE A 7 11.73 -7.85 -20.61
CA PHE A 7 10.86 -8.00 -19.45
C PHE A 7 10.81 -9.47 -19.01
N GLY A 8 11.39 -9.76 -17.84
CA GLY A 8 11.47 -11.11 -17.28
C GLY A 8 12.67 -11.93 -17.74
N GLU A 9 12.83 -13.09 -17.14
CA GLU A 9 13.89 -14.07 -17.46
C GLU A 9 13.31 -15.21 -18.30
N ARG A 10 14.10 -15.75 -19.22
CA ARG A 10 13.74 -16.95 -19.98
C ARG A 10 14.37 -18.15 -19.29
N VAL A 11 13.55 -18.99 -18.70
CA VAL A 11 13.95 -20.26 -18.11
C VAL A 11 13.49 -21.37 -19.08
N PRO A 12 14.33 -22.39 -19.36
CA PRO A 12 14.03 -23.41 -20.37
C PRO A 12 12.71 -24.15 -20.16
N ASP A 13 12.32 -24.31 -18.90
CA ASP A 13 11.12 -25.07 -18.51
C ASP A 13 9.82 -24.31 -18.72
N TYR A 14 9.90 -23.02 -19.08
CA TYR A 14 8.72 -22.15 -19.22
C TYR A 14 8.66 -21.54 -20.62
N GLY A 15 7.50 -21.67 -21.27
CA GLY A 15 7.26 -21.14 -22.62
C GLY A 15 7.11 -19.61 -22.67
N VAL A 16 7.09 -18.92 -21.53
CA VAL A 16 6.94 -17.46 -21.40
C VAL A 16 8.01 -16.88 -20.47
N PRO A 17 8.34 -15.59 -20.60
CA PRO A 17 9.22 -14.93 -19.64
C PRO A 17 8.63 -14.99 -18.23
N VAL A 18 9.49 -15.22 -17.24
CA VAL A 18 9.12 -15.38 -15.83
C VAL A 18 9.88 -14.38 -14.94
N LEU A 19 9.34 -14.14 -13.76
CA LEU A 19 9.94 -13.34 -12.71
C LEU A 19 10.01 -14.15 -11.41
N ASN A 20 11.02 -13.91 -10.60
CA ASN A 20 11.09 -14.50 -9.28
C ASN A 20 10.09 -13.81 -8.35
N GLU A 21 9.02 -14.50 -8.00
CA GLU A 21 7.92 -13.99 -7.18
C GLU A 21 8.41 -13.54 -5.79
N ARG A 22 9.38 -14.23 -5.21
CA ARG A 22 9.94 -13.87 -3.90
C ARG A 22 10.65 -12.51 -3.94
N GLU A 23 11.39 -12.23 -5.03
CA GLU A 23 12.00 -10.91 -5.24
C GLU A 23 10.94 -9.82 -5.40
N VAL A 24 9.89 -10.10 -6.16
CA VAL A 24 8.77 -9.17 -6.38
C VAL A 24 8.06 -8.85 -5.07
N ARG A 25 7.75 -9.86 -4.27
CA ARG A 25 7.11 -9.70 -2.96
C ARG A 25 7.98 -8.94 -1.97
N ALA A 26 9.28 -9.25 -1.90
CA ALA A 26 10.22 -8.53 -1.05
C ALA A 26 10.34 -7.05 -1.48
N ALA A 27 10.45 -6.77 -2.77
CA ALA A 27 10.46 -5.42 -3.30
C ALA A 27 9.17 -4.65 -2.99
N ALA A 28 8.00 -5.30 -3.14
CA ALA A 28 6.71 -4.72 -2.77
C ALA A 28 6.63 -4.40 -1.27
N GLY A 29 7.15 -5.29 -0.40
CA GLY A 29 7.20 -5.08 1.05
C GLY A 29 8.08 -3.90 1.46
N ILE A 30 9.25 -3.76 0.84
CA ILE A 30 10.15 -2.62 1.06
C ILE A 30 9.46 -1.31 0.65
N LEU A 31 8.88 -1.27 -0.55
CA LEU A 31 8.15 -0.09 -1.03
C LEU A 31 6.92 0.21 -0.17
N PHE A 32 6.19 -0.81 0.27
CA PHE A 32 5.05 -0.65 1.17
C PHE A 32 5.45 0.00 2.50
N ALA A 33 6.57 -0.43 3.11
CA ALA A 33 7.06 0.15 4.36
C ALA A 33 7.36 1.65 4.20
N PHE A 34 8.10 2.04 3.15
CA PHE A 34 8.38 3.45 2.87
C PHE A 34 7.12 4.25 2.52
N ALA A 35 6.19 3.66 1.75
CA ALA A 35 4.92 4.27 1.42
C ALA A 35 4.08 4.53 2.67
N LEU A 36 4.00 3.54 3.58
CA LEU A 36 3.24 3.64 4.82
C LEU A 36 3.79 4.74 5.73
N VAL A 37 5.11 4.79 5.93
CA VAL A 37 5.77 5.84 6.72
C VAL A 37 5.49 7.21 6.10
N SER A 38 5.62 7.36 4.78
CA SER A 38 5.36 8.60 4.07
C SER A 38 3.90 9.03 4.19
N PHE A 39 2.97 8.08 4.07
CA PHE A 39 1.55 8.30 4.21
C PHE A 39 1.18 8.73 5.64
N MET A 40 1.68 8.02 6.66
CA MET A 40 1.44 8.36 8.06
C MET A 40 2.00 9.75 8.41
N ASN A 41 3.18 10.09 7.90
CA ASN A 41 3.75 11.42 8.08
C ASN A 41 2.85 12.51 7.49
N SER A 42 2.33 12.31 6.28
CA SER A 42 1.40 13.27 5.66
C SER A 42 0.08 13.38 6.41
N TRP A 43 -0.45 12.23 6.85
CA TRP A 43 -1.74 12.16 7.53
C TRP A 43 -1.69 12.76 8.93
N LEU A 44 -0.67 12.42 9.73
CA LEU A 44 -0.57 12.82 11.13
C LEU A 44 0.07 14.21 11.30
N MET A 45 1.06 14.54 10.47
CA MET A 45 1.87 15.75 10.62
C MET A 45 1.52 16.82 9.60
N GLY A 46 0.67 16.53 8.61
CA GLY A 46 0.41 17.45 7.49
C GLY A 46 1.63 17.73 6.60
N ASN A 47 2.71 16.95 6.76
CA ASN A 47 3.96 17.16 6.04
C ASN A 47 4.07 16.23 4.84
N PHE A 48 3.87 16.76 3.64
CA PHE A 48 3.87 16.01 2.38
C PHE A 48 5.24 15.84 1.75
N ARG A 49 6.32 16.35 2.32
CA ARG A 49 7.67 16.25 1.73
C ARG A 49 8.12 14.81 1.52
N LEU A 50 7.93 13.94 2.51
CA LEU A 50 8.28 12.53 2.38
C LEU A 50 7.44 11.84 1.30
N THR A 51 6.15 12.17 1.20
CA THR A 51 5.27 11.63 0.16
C THR A 51 5.71 12.07 -1.23
N GLN A 52 6.12 13.33 -1.40
CA GLN A 52 6.65 13.82 -2.68
C GLN A 52 7.92 13.07 -3.09
N ILE A 53 8.88 12.90 -2.16
CA ILE A 53 10.11 12.15 -2.41
C ILE A 53 9.80 10.70 -2.75
N PHE A 54 8.91 10.06 -1.99
CA PHE A 54 8.49 8.69 -2.24
C PHE A 54 7.84 8.52 -3.61
N VAL A 55 6.90 9.40 -3.99
CA VAL A 55 6.21 9.35 -5.29
C VAL A 55 7.21 9.48 -6.45
N ILE A 56 8.19 10.37 -6.35
CA ILE A 56 9.24 10.54 -7.36
C ILE A 56 10.07 9.25 -7.46
N GLY A 57 10.56 8.73 -6.34
CA GLY A 57 11.35 7.50 -6.29
C GLY A 57 10.59 6.29 -6.82
N PHE A 58 9.33 6.15 -6.44
CA PHE A 58 8.43 5.10 -6.88
C PHE A 58 8.18 5.18 -8.41
N LEU A 59 7.94 6.38 -8.92
CA LEU A 59 7.73 6.60 -10.35
C LEU A 59 8.97 6.22 -11.18
N ILE A 60 10.16 6.60 -10.72
CA ILE A 60 11.43 6.22 -11.36
C ILE A 60 11.60 4.70 -11.33
N ASP A 61 11.41 4.07 -10.17
CA ASP A 61 11.55 2.63 -9.98
C ASP A 61 10.63 1.85 -10.92
N PHE A 62 9.36 2.23 -10.98
CA PHE A 62 8.37 1.56 -11.85
C PHE A 62 8.59 1.86 -13.33
N THR A 63 9.10 3.04 -13.68
CA THR A 63 9.51 3.35 -15.06
C THR A 63 10.63 2.42 -15.52
N ILE A 64 11.63 2.20 -14.67
CA ILE A 64 12.72 1.24 -14.96
C ILE A 64 12.17 -0.17 -15.09
N ARG A 65 11.25 -0.61 -14.20
CA ARG A 65 10.65 -1.95 -14.25
C ARG A 65 9.91 -2.22 -15.55
N ILE A 66 9.12 -1.27 -16.04
CA ILE A 66 8.18 -1.47 -17.14
C ILE A 66 8.86 -1.25 -18.48
N PHE A 67 9.68 -0.20 -18.60
CA PHE A 67 10.21 0.27 -19.89
C PHE A 67 11.64 -0.18 -20.16
N ILE A 68 12.42 -0.46 -19.12
CA ILE A 68 13.81 -0.90 -19.27
C ILE A 68 13.92 -2.40 -18.95
N ASN A 69 14.05 -2.73 -17.70
CA ASN A 69 14.12 -4.12 -17.23
C ASN A 69 13.94 -4.15 -15.71
N PRO A 70 13.08 -5.02 -15.15
CA PRO A 70 12.90 -5.19 -13.71
C PRO A 70 14.21 -5.46 -12.95
N LYS A 71 15.17 -6.09 -13.59
CA LYS A 71 16.46 -6.45 -13.03
C LYS A 71 17.25 -5.25 -12.52
N TYR A 72 17.05 -4.07 -13.12
CA TYR A 72 17.77 -2.84 -12.81
C TYR A 72 16.98 -1.89 -11.90
N SER A 73 15.75 -2.22 -11.53
CA SER A 73 14.96 -1.42 -10.60
C SER A 73 15.58 -1.47 -9.21
N PRO A 74 15.78 -0.32 -8.54
CA PRO A 74 16.37 -0.24 -7.19
C PRO A 74 15.66 -1.14 -6.18
N SER A 75 14.34 -1.11 -6.14
CA SER A 75 13.56 -1.92 -5.19
C SER A 75 13.65 -3.43 -5.50
N MET A 76 13.74 -3.83 -6.77
CA MET A 76 13.95 -5.23 -7.15
C MET A 76 15.35 -5.70 -6.78
N ILE A 77 16.37 -4.84 -6.89
CA ILE A 77 17.73 -5.15 -6.43
C ILE A 77 17.74 -5.39 -4.91
N LEU A 78 17.10 -4.49 -4.15
CA LEU A 78 16.97 -4.65 -2.70
C LEU A 78 16.16 -5.91 -2.34
N GLY A 79 15.07 -6.18 -3.06
CA GLY A 79 14.28 -7.39 -2.90
C GLY A 79 15.11 -8.65 -3.14
N ARG A 80 15.89 -8.68 -4.21
CA ARG A 80 16.83 -9.79 -4.50
C ARG A 80 17.86 -9.99 -3.40
N LEU A 81 18.43 -8.92 -2.87
CA LEU A 81 19.38 -9.01 -1.76
C LEU A 81 18.71 -9.58 -0.50
N ALA A 82 17.47 -9.19 -0.22
CA ALA A 82 16.71 -9.68 0.93
C ALA A 82 16.43 -11.19 0.86
N VAL A 83 16.12 -11.71 -0.34
CA VAL A 83 15.75 -13.13 -0.52
C VAL A 83 16.83 -13.99 -1.17
N LYS A 84 18.09 -13.51 -1.21
CA LYS A 84 19.21 -14.18 -1.91
C LYS A 84 19.44 -15.64 -1.51
N ASN A 85 19.08 -16.01 -0.28
CA ASN A 85 19.27 -17.35 0.28
C ASN A 85 18.02 -18.25 0.12
N GLN A 86 16.98 -17.78 -0.59
CA GLN A 86 15.74 -18.52 -0.80
C GLN A 86 15.70 -19.14 -2.20
N VAL A 87 15.05 -20.30 -2.32
CA VAL A 87 14.83 -20.94 -3.61
C VAL A 87 13.91 -20.05 -4.46
N PRO A 88 14.24 -19.75 -5.72
CA PRO A 88 13.39 -18.95 -6.60
C PRO A 88 12.00 -19.57 -6.80
N GLU A 89 10.99 -18.73 -6.83
CA GLU A 89 9.61 -19.08 -7.14
C GLU A 89 9.20 -18.29 -8.39
N TRP A 90 8.82 -19.01 -9.46
CA TRP A 90 8.62 -18.38 -10.75
C TRP A 90 7.16 -18.00 -10.99
N SER A 91 6.92 -16.77 -11.46
CA SER A 91 5.60 -16.25 -11.85
C SER A 91 5.64 -15.64 -13.25
N GLY A 92 4.50 -15.62 -13.94
CA GLY A 92 4.38 -15.11 -15.30
C GLY A 92 4.66 -13.61 -15.40
N ALA A 93 5.63 -13.22 -16.22
CA ALA A 93 6.03 -11.83 -16.40
C ALA A 93 4.93 -10.92 -17.01
N PRO A 94 4.11 -11.35 -18.01
CA PRO A 94 3.11 -10.47 -18.63
C PRO A 94 2.08 -9.91 -17.67
N GLN A 95 1.59 -10.72 -16.73
CA GLN A 95 0.60 -10.31 -15.72
C GLN A 95 1.18 -9.32 -14.73
N LYS A 96 2.43 -9.55 -14.30
CA LYS A 96 3.14 -8.63 -13.42
C LYS A 96 3.40 -7.29 -14.09
N ARG A 97 3.67 -7.30 -15.40
CA ARG A 97 3.82 -6.07 -16.19
C ARG A 97 2.56 -5.22 -16.17
N PHE A 98 1.38 -5.85 -16.33
CA PHE A 98 0.11 -5.15 -16.22
C PHE A 98 -0.10 -4.57 -14.82
N ALA A 99 0.13 -5.37 -13.77
CA ALA A 99 -0.01 -4.91 -12.39
C ALA A 99 0.90 -3.70 -12.09
N TRP A 100 2.13 -3.73 -12.58
CA TRP A 100 3.06 -2.61 -12.43
C TRP A 100 2.65 -1.40 -13.26
N ALA A 101 2.02 -1.60 -14.44
CA ALA A 101 1.47 -0.49 -15.22
C ALA A 101 0.34 0.23 -14.48
N VAL A 102 -0.52 -0.50 -13.76
CA VAL A 102 -1.52 0.10 -12.88
C VAL A 102 -0.85 0.93 -11.77
N GLY A 103 0.15 0.37 -11.08
CA GLY A 103 0.92 1.10 -10.05
C GLY A 103 1.63 2.34 -10.61
N TRP A 104 2.20 2.25 -11.80
CA TRP A 104 2.82 3.38 -12.49
C TRP A 104 1.81 4.49 -12.81
N THR A 105 0.63 4.13 -13.31
CA THR A 105 -0.44 5.11 -13.59
C THR A 105 -0.88 5.84 -12.32
N LEU A 106 -1.06 5.11 -11.22
CA LEU A 106 -1.37 5.72 -9.93
C LEU A 106 -0.26 6.68 -9.47
N ALA A 107 1.01 6.30 -9.69
CA ALA A 107 2.15 7.15 -9.36
C ALA A 107 2.20 8.42 -10.21
N VAL A 108 1.88 8.34 -11.51
CA VAL A 108 1.78 9.51 -12.41
C VAL A 108 0.69 10.47 -11.92
N VAL A 109 -0.48 9.94 -11.56
CA VAL A 109 -1.57 10.76 -10.99
C VAL A 109 -1.11 11.46 -9.71
N MET A 110 -0.46 10.74 -8.79
CA MET A 110 0.05 11.32 -7.55
C MET A 110 1.17 12.33 -7.80
N PHE A 111 2.04 12.07 -8.75
CA PHE A 111 3.09 13.01 -9.15
C PHE A 111 2.48 14.33 -9.65
N TYR A 112 1.47 14.23 -10.52
CA TYR A 112 0.76 15.41 -11.03
C TYR A 112 0.07 16.18 -9.90
N LEU A 113 -0.64 15.51 -9.00
CA LEU A 113 -1.41 16.15 -7.94
C LEU A 113 -0.52 16.75 -6.84
N ILE A 114 0.39 15.95 -6.25
CA ILE A 114 1.13 16.36 -5.04
C ILE A 114 2.45 17.05 -5.39
N VAL A 115 3.17 16.59 -6.43
CA VAL A 115 4.50 17.12 -6.72
C VAL A 115 4.39 18.38 -7.57
N LEU A 116 3.61 18.36 -8.65
CA LEU A 116 3.49 19.50 -9.56
C LEU A 116 2.50 20.55 -9.04
N ASN A 117 1.29 20.16 -8.70
CA ASN A 117 0.22 21.11 -8.35
C ASN A 117 0.06 21.36 -6.84
N LYS A 118 0.75 20.58 -5.99
CA LYS A 118 0.65 20.66 -4.52
C LYS A 118 -0.79 20.60 -3.99
N VAL A 119 -1.68 19.94 -4.75
CA VAL A 119 -3.08 19.76 -4.37
C VAL A 119 -3.16 18.67 -3.32
N VAL A 120 -3.76 18.99 -2.18
CA VAL A 120 -4.04 18.04 -1.10
C VAL A 120 -5.56 17.90 -0.98
N GLY A 121 -6.06 16.66 -1.03
CA GLY A 121 -7.49 16.43 -0.99
C GLY A 121 -7.86 14.94 -0.94
N PRO A 122 -9.17 14.62 -0.94
CA PRO A 122 -9.66 13.25 -0.81
C PRO A 122 -9.19 12.33 -1.94
N ILE A 123 -8.92 12.86 -3.14
CA ILE A 123 -8.41 12.10 -4.28
C ILE A 123 -7.04 11.51 -3.94
N ASN A 124 -6.16 12.31 -3.32
CA ASN A 124 -4.83 11.84 -2.90
C ASN A 124 -4.93 10.71 -1.87
N LEU A 125 -5.87 10.82 -0.93
CA LEU A 125 -6.13 9.81 0.07
C LEU A 125 -6.55 8.48 -0.60
N ILE A 126 -7.51 8.53 -1.54
CA ILE A 126 -8.00 7.35 -2.26
C ILE A 126 -6.87 6.69 -3.05
N VAL A 127 -6.07 7.47 -3.80
CA VAL A 127 -4.97 6.94 -4.60
C VAL A 127 -3.89 6.32 -3.70
N CYS A 128 -3.50 6.99 -2.61
CA CYS A 128 -2.54 6.45 -1.65
C CYS A 128 -3.06 5.17 -0.98
N ALA A 129 -4.31 5.16 -0.51
CA ALA A 129 -4.92 3.99 0.12
C ALA A 129 -5.00 2.81 -0.87
N THR A 130 -5.35 3.06 -2.12
CA THR A 130 -5.36 2.04 -3.18
C THR A 130 -3.97 1.48 -3.41
N CYS A 131 -2.95 2.34 -3.55
CA CYS A 131 -1.56 1.92 -3.73
C CYS A 131 -1.05 1.09 -2.56
N LEU A 132 -1.29 1.54 -1.32
CA LEU A 132 -0.93 0.82 -0.09
C LEU A 132 -1.61 -0.55 -0.03
N THR A 133 -2.90 -0.61 -0.35
CA THR A 133 -3.66 -1.87 -0.37
C THR A 133 -3.08 -2.84 -1.39
N LEU A 134 -2.81 -2.41 -2.62
CA LEU A 134 -2.22 -3.25 -3.66
C LEU A 134 -0.86 -3.81 -3.23
N MET A 135 0.03 -2.96 -2.69
CA MET A 135 1.35 -3.38 -2.22
C MET A 135 1.28 -4.29 -0.99
N PHE A 136 0.34 -4.04 -0.08
CA PHE A 136 0.12 -4.89 1.09
C PHE A 136 -0.28 -6.32 0.70
N PHE A 137 -1.29 -6.47 -0.15
CA PHE A 137 -1.73 -7.80 -0.60
C PHE A 137 -0.65 -8.54 -1.37
N GLU A 138 0.12 -7.84 -2.19
CA GLU A 138 1.25 -8.41 -2.92
C GLU A 138 2.35 -8.90 -1.96
N SER A 139 2.76 -8.06 -0.99
CA SER A 139 3.87 -8.38 -0.09
C SER A 139 3.51 -9.39 0.99
N ALA A 140 2.37 -9.20 1.67
CA ALA A 140 1.98 -10.03 2.81
C ALA A 140 1.43 -11.39 2.38
N PHE A 141 0.57 -11.41 1.36
CA PHE A 141 -0.14 -12.61 0.95
C PHE A 141 0.35 -13.19 -0.38
N GLY A 142 1.18 -12.47 -1.14
CA GLY A 142 1.53 -12.84 -2.51
C GLY A 142 0.35 -12.77 -3.47
N ILE A 143 -0.71 -12.04 -3.10
CA ILE A 143 -1.91 -11.89 -3.91
C ILE A 143 -1.79 -10.63 -4.75
N CYS A 144 -1.56 -10.80 -6.05
CA CYS A 144 -1.61 -9.68 -6.99
C CYS A 144 -3.06 -9.37 -7.37
N LEU A 145 -3.66 -8.37 -6.69
CA LEU A 145 -5.04 -7.96 -6.97
C LEU A 145 -5.22 -7.46 -8.42
N ALA A 146 -4.26 -6.73 -8.94
CA ALA A 146 -4.28 -6.26 -10.33
C ALA A 146 -4.19 -7.43 -11.32
N CYS A 147 -3.45 -8.51 -10.99
CA CYS A 147 -3.42 -9.72 -11.80
C CYS A 147 -4.78 -10.44 -11.83
N LYS A 148 -5.50 -10.44 -10.70
CA LYS A 148 -6.87 -11.00 -10.64
C LYS A 148 -7.84 -10.19 -11.51
N ILE A 149 -7.74 -8.87 -11.48
CA ILE A 149 -8.52 -7.99 -12.35
C ILE A 149 -8.19 -8.27 -13.82
N TYR A 150 -6.90 -8.37 -14.17
CA TYR A 150 -6.47 -8.71 -15.52
C TYR A 150 -7.10 -10.02 -16.02
N ASN A 151 -7.06 -11.08 -15.19
CA ASN A 151 -7.63 -12.37 -15.53
C ASN A 151 -9.16 -12.34 -15.67
N ALA A 152 -9.86 -11.48 -14.92
CA ALA A 152 -11.31 -11.32 -15.02
C ALA A 152 -11.73 -10.65 -16.35
N PHE A 153 -10.92 -9.74 -16.88
CA PHE A 153 -11.18 -9.03 -18.14
C PHE A 153 -10.58 -9.72 -19.36
N SER A 154 -9.53 -10.52 -19.19
CA SER A 154 -8.87 -11.23 -20.28
C SER A 154 -9.59 -12.55 -20.54
N ARG A 155 -10.23 -12.68 -21.73
CA ARG A 155 -10.84 -13.94 -22.20
C ARG A 155 -9.82 -15.06 -22.43
N GLN A 156 -8.57 -14.73 -22.60
CA GLN A 156 -7.49 -15.70 -22.59
C GLN A 156 -7.05 -15.89 -21.12
N GLN A 157 -7.65 -16.88 -20.46
CA GLN A 157 -7.05 -17.42 -19.25
C GLN A 157 -5.59 -17.70 -19.58
N ALA A 158 -4.71 -17.02 -18.89
CA ALA A 158 -3.28 -17.25 -19.07
C ALA A 158 -2.98 -18.70 -18.66
N ARG A 159 -2.99 -19.59 -19.65
CA ARG A 159 -2.69 -21.03 -19.48
C ARG A 159 -1.27 -21.29 -19.01
N HIS A 160 -0.48 -20.22 -18.80
CA HIS A 160 0.92 -20.30 -18.44
C HIS A 160 1.24 -19.33 -17.30
N CYS A 161 0.78 -19.69 -16.10
CA CYS A 161 1.38 -19.20 -14.86
C CYS A 161 2.30 -20.29 -14.32
N PRO A 162 3.58 -20.25 -14.67
CA PRO A 162 4.55 -21.10 -14.02
C PRO A 162 4.68 -20.62 -12.56
N GLY A 163 4.67 -21.56 -11.61
CA GLY A 163 4.84 -21.26 -10.18
C GLY A 163 3.56 -21.15 -9.36
N GLY A 164 2.42 -21.66 -9.84
CA GLY A 164 1.22 -21.86 -9.01
C GLY A 164 0.42 -20.60 -8.64
N ALA A 165 0.90 -19.40 -9.00
CA ALA A 165 0.18 -18.17 -8.66
C ALA A 165 -1.14 -17.97 -9.45
N CYS A 166 -1.33 -18.74 -10.51
CA CYS A 166 -2.54 -18.71 -11.36
C CYS A 166 -3.10 -20.13 -11.65
N GLU A 167 -2.51 -21.17 -11.11
CA GLU A 167 -3.09 -22.52 -11.15
C GLU A 167 -4.22 -22.64 -10.12
N VAL A 168 -5.15 -23.55 -10.40
CA VAL A 168 -6.22 -23.89 -9.45
C VAL A 168 -5.56 -24.31 -8.15
N PHE A 169 -5.69 -23.45 -7.15
CA PHE A 169 -5.12 -23.67 -5.83
C PHE A 169 -5.75 -24.90 -5.21
N VAL A 170 -5.02 -25.98 -5.15
CA VAL A 170 -5.38 -27.15 -4.33
C VAL A 170 -4.77 -26.93 -2.95
N PRO A 171 -5.56 -26.56 -1.94
CA PRO A 171 -5.01 -26.26 -0.61
C PRO A 171 -4.40 -27.55 -0.04
N HIS A 172 -3.12 -27.47 0.35
CA HIS A 172 -2.45 -28.56 1.05
C HIS A 172 -3.24 -28.91 2.33
N PRO A 173 -3.31 -30.19 2.74
CA PRO A 173 -4.05 -30.60 3.93
C PRO A 173 -3.72 -29.79 5.20
N SER A 174 -2.46 -29.35 5.36
CA SER A 174 -2.01 -28.50 6.46
C SER A 174 -2.55 -27.07 6.43
N GLN A 175 -3.09 -26.61 5.28
CA GLN A 175 -3.64 -25.26 5.09
C GLN A 175 -5.16 -25.22 5.34
N LYS A 176 -5.78 -26.36 5.61
CA LYS A 176 -7.20 -26.41 5.94
C LYS A 176 -7.43 -25.81 7.33
N VAL A 177 -8.13 -24.70 7.35
CA VAL A 177 -8.53 -24.05 8.61
C VAL A 177 -9.74 -24.81 9.16
N GLY A 178 -9.56 -25.54 10.26
CA GLY A 178 -10.64 -26.27 10.93
C GLY A 178 -11.58 -25.32 11.70
N ALA A 179 -12.78 -25.79 12.01
CA ALA A 179 -13.78 -25.04 12.78
C ALA A 179 -13.22 -24.51 14.14
N GLY A 180 -12.33 -25.27 14.78
CA GLY A 180 -11.68 -24.83 16.01
C GLY A 180 -10.80 -23.58 15.83
N ALA A 181 -10.04 -23.51 14.73
CA ALA A 181 -9.19 -22.34 14.45
C ALA A 181 -10.02 -21.09 14.13
N THR A 182 -11.11 -21.24 13.39
CA THR A 182 -12.04 -20.13 13.13
C THR A 182 -12.74 -19.66 14.41
N ALA A 183 -13.11 -20.58 15.32
CA ALA A 183 -13.67 -20.23 16.61
C ALA A 183 -12.68 -19.41 17.47
N ILE A 184 -11.40 -19.81 17.50
CA ILE A 184 -10.35 -19.07 18.22
C ILE A 184 -10.25 -17.62 17.69
N VAL A 185 -10.21 -17.45 16.38
CA VAL A 185 -10.15 -16.11 15.76
C VAL A 185 -11.40 -15.29 16.09
N ALA A 186 -12.59 -15.91 16.02
CA ALA A 186 -13.84 -15.24 16.36
C ALA A 186 -13.87 -14.79 17.84
N ILE A 187 -13.44 -15.65 18.77
CA ILE A 187 -13.32 -15.30 20.18
C ILE A 187 -12.31 -14.17 20.39
N PHE A 188 -11.15 -14.24 19.75
CA PHE A 188 -10.13 -13.19 19.84
C PHE A 188 -10.68 -11.84 19.37
N VAL A 189 -11.34 -11.79 18.22
CA VAL A 189 -11.97 -10.56 17.70
C VAL A 189 -13.05 -10.05 18.63
N ALA A 190 -13.88 -10.95 19.19
CA ALA A 190 -14.93 -10.58 20.15
C ALA A 190 -14.34 -9.99 21.43
N VAL A 191 -13.28 -10.59 21.97
CA VAL A 191 -12.58 -10.09 23.18
C VAL A 191 -11.97 -8.72 22.92
N ILE A 192 -11.25 -8.54 21.81
CA ILE A 192 -10.67 -7.24 21.45
C ILE A 192 -11.75 -6.20 21.22
N GLY A 193 -12.83 -6.54 20.52
CA GLY A 193 -13.96 -5.64 20.28
C GLY A 193 -14.68 -5.24 21.59
N PHE A 194 -14.81 -6.15 22.52
CA PHE A 194 -15.41 -5.88 23.82
C PHE A 194 -14.51 -4.99 24.70
N THR A 195 -13.23 -5.33 24.80
CA THR A 195 -12.26 -4.54 25.57
C THR A 195 -12.08 -3.14 24.99
N SER A 196 -11.99 -3.00 23.67
CA SER A 196 -11.88 -1.68 23.03
C SER A 196 -13.10 -0.81 23.29
N ARG A 197 -14.31 -1.37 23.28
CA ARG A 197 -15.53 -0.61 23.64
C ARG A 197 -15.48 -0.10 25.08
N GLN A 198 -14.95 -0.85 26.05
CA GLN A 198 -14.84 -0.41 27.43
C GLN A 198 -13.76 0.66 27.60
N TRP A 199 -12.64 0.56 26.90
CA TRP A 199 -11.50 1.47 27.04
C TRP A 199 -11.66 2.77 26.26
N PHE A 200 -12.37 2.73 25.14
CA PHE A 200 -12.64 3.91 24.29
C PHE A 200 -14.04 4.49 24.46
N GLN A 201 -14.74 4.16 25.55
CA GLN A 201 -15.94 4.93 25.91
C GLN A 201 -15.50 6.36 26.24
N PRO A 202 -16.02 7.39 25.55
CA PRO A 202 -15.72 8.76 25.94
C PRO A 202 -16.13 8.91 27.40
N THR A 203 -15.15 9.22 28.26
CA THR A 203 -15.44 9.57 29.66
C THR A 203 -16.51 10.66 29.63
N GLN A 204 -17.57 10.54 30.43
CA GLN A 204 -18.66 11.53 30.47
C GLN A 204 -18.17 12.98 30.63
N ALA A 205 -16.94 13.19 31.13
CA ALA A 205 -16.26 14.46 31.14
C ALA A 205 -15.92 15.02 29.73
N GLN A 206 -15.75 14.15 28.71
CA GLN A 206 -15.57 14.58 27.33
C GLN A 206 -16.89 14.78 26.57
N ALA A 207 -17.94 14.11 26.99
CA ALA A 207 -19.31 14.32 26.49
C ALA A 207 -19.98 15.53 27.11
N ALA A 208 -19.47 16.02 28.26
CA ALA A 208 -19.94 17.22 28.94
C ALA A 208 -19.10 18.47 28.64
N ALA A 209 -18.17 18.41 27.66
CA ALA A 209 -17.64 19.62 27.04
C ALA A 209 -18.83 20.32 26.34
N PRO A 210 -19.27 21.49 26.82
CA PRO A 210 -20.56 22.06 26.42
C PRO A 210 -20.54 22.35 24.93
N GLU A 211 -21.58 21.91 24.25
CA GLU A 211 -22.08 22.40 22.99
C GLU A 211 -22.47 23.90 23.06
N ALA A 212 -22.04 24.55 24.13
CA ALA A 212 -22.32 25.94 24.50
C ALA A 212 -21.26 26.90 23.96
N ALA A 213 -20.87 26.76 22.68
CA ALA A 213 -20.12 27.82 22.00
C ALA A 213 -20.51 27.97 20.52
N ALA A 214 -21.79 27.70 20.21
CA ALA A 214 -22.34 28.09 18.89
C ALA A 214 -22.98 29.47 18.92
N THR A 215 -22.67 30.32 19.92
CA THR A 215 -23.17 31.70 19.93
C THR A 215 -22.01 32.66 20.19
N GLY A 216 -21.58 33.32 19.11
CA GLY A 216 -21.12 34.70 19.07
C GLY A 216 -19.76 35.07 19.63
N GLY A 217 -18.87 35.54 18.77
CA GLY A 217 -17.95 36.64 19.02
C GLY A 217 -16.63 36.34 19.74
N ALA A 218 -15.57 36.89 19.27
CA ALA A 218 -14.24 37.15 19.87
C ALA A 218 -13.43 35.97 20.52
N GLY A 219 -14.05 34.88 20.98
CA GLY A 219 -13.35 33.74 21.59
C GLY A 219 -13.07 32.53 20.66
N LYS A 220 -13.50 32.61 19.41
CA LYS A 220 -13.46 31.46 18.47
C LYS A 220 -12.08 31.07 17.96
N CYS A 221 -11.07 31.90 18.16
CA CYS A 221 -9.75 31.73 17.56
C CYS A 221 -8.63 31.45 18.57
N THR A 222 -8.96 31.15 19.82
CA THR A 222 -7.99 30.63 20.81
C THR A 222 -7.96 29.12 20.71
N PRO A 223 -6.82 28.53 20.29
CA PRO A 223 -6.70 27.08 20.27
C PRO A 223 -6.82 26.53 21.71
N PRO A 224 -7.48 25.37 21.88
CA PRO A 224 -7.58 24.73 23.20
C PRO A 224 -6.20 24.28 23.69
N ASP A 225 -6.03 24.24 25.02
CA ASP A 225 -4.74 23.93 25.66
C ASP A 225 -4.09 22.65 25.18
N TRP A 226 -4.88 21.60 24.85
CA TRP A 226 -4.37 20.37 24.29
C TRP A 226 -3.75 20.56 22.90
N ALA A 227 -4.32 21.43 22.06
CA ALA A 227 -3.78 21.71 20.72
C ALA A 227 -2.47 22.52 20.83
N VAL A 228 -2.37 23.41 21.81
CA VAL A 228 -1.14 24.17 22.10
C VAL A 228 -0.07 23.23 22.67
N ALA A 229 -0.42 22.38 23.62
CA ALA A 229 0.49 21.42 24.24
C ALA A 229 1.08 20.41 23.25
N MET A 230 0.32 20.04 22.20
CA MET A 230 0.80 19.17 21.11
C MET A 230 1.49 19.91 19.96
N GLY A 231 1.67 21.22 20.04
CA GLY A 231 2.27 22.04 18.99
C GLY A 231 1.36 22.26 17.76
N HIS A 232 0.07 21.94 17.87
CA HIS A 232 -0.90 22.02 16.78
C HIS A 232 -1.76 23.29 16.79
N GLY A 233 -1.43 24.28 17.62
CA GLY A 233 -2.21 25.51 17.78
C GLY A 233 -2.45 26.27 16.49
N GLU A 234 -1.44 26.42 15.64
CA GLU A 234 -1.56 27.09 14.35
C GLU A 234 -2.39 26.30 13.33
N MET A 235 -2.24 24.96 13.32
CA MET A 235 -3.07 24.08 12.47
C MET A 235 -4.54 24.12 12.90
N TRP A 236 -4.79 24.17 14.21
CA TRP A 236 -6.15 24.32 14.73
C TRP A 236 -6.78 25.63 14.29
N LYS A 237 -6.06 26.75 14.33
CA LYS A 237 -6.51 28.07 13.82
C LYS A 237 -6.85 28.00 12.33
N LEU A 238 -5.98 27.38 11.52
CA LEU A 238 -6.20 27.21 10.08
C LEU A 238 -7.48 26.39 9.78
N HIS A 239 -7.72 25.31 10.52
CA HIS A 239 -8.91 24.47 10.36
C HIS A 239 -10.21 25.18 10.78
N ASN A 240 -10.11 26.14 11.70
CA ASN A 240 -11.26 26.91 12.20
C ASN A 240 -11.41 28.27 11.49
N ASN A 241 -10.73 28.48 10.36
CA ASN A 241 -10.73 29.72 9.58
C ASN A 241 -10.39 30.97 10.42
N CYS A 242 -9.51 30.83 11.38
CA CYS A 242 -8.97 31.92 12.19
C CYS A 242 -7.84 32.62 11.41
N LYS A 243 -8.03 33.89 11.11
CA LYS A 243 -7.01 34.78 10.50
C LYS A 243 -6.18 35.44 11.58
#